data_26b06ce7c2b2aca8bf20edd90c8cef02
#
_entry.id   26b06ce7c2b2aca8bf20edd90c8cef02
#
_cell.length_a   1.000
_cell.length_b   1.000
_cell.length_c   1.000
_cell.angle_alpha   90.00
_cell.angle_beta   90.00
_cell.angle_gamma   90.00
#
_symmetry.space_group_name_H-M   'P 1'
#
loop_
_entity.id
_entity.type
_entity.pdbx_description
1 polymer ?
#
loop_
_entity_poly.entity_id
_entity_poly.type
_entity_poly.pdbx_seq_one_letter_code
_entity_poly.pdbx_strand_id
1 'polypeptide(L)'
;MATGNEITLRKYEDFLLGKAAFSIKGPSDIEKEPEGDGADIEEAKAERKRKIADAKQKEALAIVRYAVTELLEWTPQDAMDSMNEEIMEQLRLDKIITYIRYPKDLSKKKDFNWMIHLAFPNETRYDVGEQVLKLYQRVKSGELKRFPKRVFEGDNGAQKLAILLKDFISKNLVAKSVAELYEIFGDSAKGNILMHDAKLFYAYHELYDTPLEYLHESLGSSRDEFLYSYYQYMSALTEIEKEKTRKKRTK
;
A
#
# COMPACT_ATOMS: atom_id res chain seq x y z
N MET A 1 14.27 34.49 14.71
CA MET A 1 13.18 34.39 13.71
C MET A 1 12.68 32.97 13.72
N ALA A 2 11.36 32.75 13.81
CA ALA A 2 10.77 31.38 13.79
C ALA A 2 11.06 30.71 12.42
N THR A 3 11.42 29.45 12.44
CA THR A 3 11.62 28.67 11.21
C THR A 3 10.29 28.49 10.47
N GLY A 4 10.32 28.27 9.15
CA GLY A 4 9.09 28.07 8.36
C GLY A 4 8.19 26.95 8.93
N ASN A 5 8.80 25.90 9.48
CA ASN A 5 8.07 24.81 10.14
C ASN A 5 7.34 25.25 11.40
N GLU A 6 7.94 26.09 12.26
CA GLU A 6 7.30 26.60 13.48
C GLU A 6 6.05 27.45 13.18
N ILE A 7 6.10 28.25 12.10
CA ILE A 7 4.96 29.05 11.66
C ILE A 7 3.83 28.13 11.18
N THR A 8 4.15 27.07 10.44
CA THR A 8 3.17 26.12 9.93
C THR A 8 2.51 25.32 11.07
N LEU A 9 3.26 24.90 12.08
CA LEU A 9 2.72 24.17 13.24
C LEU A 9 1.79 25.06 14.07
N ARG A 10 2.13 26.33 14.34
CA ARG A 10 1.21 27.27 15.01
C ARG A 10 -0.09 27.47 14.26
N LYS A 11 -0.04 27.59 12.93
CA LYS A 11 -1.24 27.69 12.09
C LYS A 11 -2.08 26.42 12.15
N TYR A 12 -1.43 25.26 12.23
CA TYR A 12 -2.13 23.99 12.38
C TYR A 12 -2.81 23.88 13.75
N GLU A 13 -2.17 24.30 14.84
CA GLU A 13 -2.78 24.38 16.17
C GLU A 13 -4.00 25.31 16.18
N ASP A 14 -3.90 26.51 15.58
CA ASP A 14 -5.05 27.43 15.46
C ASP A 14 -6.20 26.80 14.64
N PHE A 15 -5.87 26.00 13.64
CA PHE A 15 -6.85 25.24 12.86
C PHE A 15 -7.52 24.13 13.69
N LEU A 16 -6.77 23.39 14.48
CA LEU A 16 -7.30 22.37 15.39
C LEU A 16 -8.30 23.00 16.40
N LEU A 17 -7.95 24.18 16.90
CA LEU A 17 -8.79 24.94 17.83
C LEU A 17 -9.98 25.62 17.16
N GLY A 18 -10.15 25.49 15.85
CA GLY A 18 -11.21 26.14 15.09
C GLY A 18 -11.09 27.66 14.94
N LYS A 19 -9.92 28.23 15.26
CA LYS A 19 -9.68 29.68 15.21
C LYS A 19 -9.44 30.21 13.80
N ALA A 20 -8.92 29.37 12.89
CA ALA A 20 -8.58 29.77 11.53
C ALA A 20 -8.79 28.64 10.52
N ALA A 21 -9.02 29.00 9.24
CA ALA A 21 -8.90 28.05 8.14
C ALA A 21 -7.43 27.71 7.88
N PHE A 22 -7.16 26.45 7.52
CA PHE A 22 -5.80 25.99 7.27
C PHE A 22 -5.56 25.66 5.80
N SER A 23 -4.46 26.16 5.27
CA SER A 23 -3.94 25.76 3.96
C SER A 23 -2.42 25.84 3.96
N ILE A 24 -1.76 24.83 3.40
CA ILE A 24 -0.32 24.84 3.19
C ILE A 24 -0.04 25.67 1.95
N LYS A 25 0.63 26.82 2.13
CA LYS A 25 1.04 27.68 1.03
C LYS A 25 2.40 27.20 0.48
N GLY A 26 2.59 27.29 -0.82
CA GLY A 26 3.92 27.07 -1.41
C GLY A 26 4.90 28.19 -1.00
N PRO A 27 6.22 27.98 -1.17
CA PRO A 27 7.22 28.99 -0.87
C PRO A 27 7.00 30.25 -1.71
N SER A 28 7.06 31.41 -1.07
CA SER A 28 6.88 32.71 -1.72
C SER A 28 7.95 33.04 -2.79
N ASP A 29 9.11 32.41 -2.68
CA ASP A 29 10.27 32.64 -3.56
C ASP A 29 10.11 32.01 -4.95
N ILE A 30 9.06 31.20 -5.17
CA ILE A 30 8.77 30.54 -6.46
C ILE A 30 7.66 31.29 -7.23
N GLU A 31 7.42 32.56 -6.89
CA GLU A 31 6.21 33.30 -7.32
C GLU A 31 6.25 33.83 -8.76
N LYS A 32 7.37 33.86 -9.45
CA LYS A 32 7.38 34.38 -10.84
C LYS A 32 7.06 33.22 -11.82
N GLU A 33 5.97 33.39 -12.57
CA GLU A 33 5.72 32.50 -13.70
C GLU A 33 6.79 32.69 -14.76
N PRO A 34 7.35 31.63 -15.35
CA PRO A 34 8.24 31.79 -16.49
C PRO A 34 7.45 32.43 -17.64
N GLU A 35 7.94 33.60 -18.11
CA GLU A 35 7.33 34.32 -19.22
C GLU A 35 7.92 33.82 -20.55
N GLY A 36 7.08 33.61 -21.56
CA GLY A 36 7.46 33.23 -22.92
C GLY A 36 6.58 32.09 -23.50
N ASP A 37 6.86 31.70 -24.73
CA ASP A 37 6.22 30.59 -25.44
C ASP A 37 7.27 29.58 -25.91
N GLY A 38 7.01 28.26 -25.71
CA GLY A 38 7.86 27.19 -26.21
C GLY A 38 7.95 25.99 -25.28
N ALA A 39 8.58 24.90 -25.74
CA ALA A 39 8.72 23.64 -25.01
C ALA A 39 9.52 23.79 -23.70
N ASP A 40 10.54 24.65 -23.69
CA ASP A 40 11.39 24.92 -22.50
C ASP A 40 10.59 25.56 -21.35
N ILE A 41 9.52 26.27 -21.67
CA ILE A 41 8.66 26.95 -20.69
C ILE A 41 7.67 25.97 -20.06
N GLU A 42 7.15 25.04 -20.83
CA GLU A 42 6.30 23.97 -20.28
C GLU A 42 7.08 23.09 -19.31
N GLU A 43 8.35 22.80 -19.61
CA GLU A 43 9.24 22.06 -18.70
C GLU A 43 9.53 22.89 -17.42
N ALA A 44 9.84 24.18 -17.56
CA ALA A 44 10.04 25.07 -16.42
C ALA A 44 8.80 25.22 -15.54
N LYS A 45 7.60 25.30 -16.15
CA LYS A 45 6.31 25.30 -15.43
C LYS A 45 6.07 23.99 -14.70
N ALA A 46 6.38 22.85 -15.33
CA ALA A 46 6.23 21.54 -14.72
C ALA A 46 7.19 21.36 -13.53
N GLU A 47 8.45 21.77 -13.68
CA GLU A 47 9.45 21.75 -12.60
C GLU A 47 9.03 22.66 -11.43
N ARG A 48 8.54 23.85 -11.70
CA ARG A 48 8.00 24.76 -10.69
C ARG A 48 6.84 24.13 -9.92
N LYS A 49 5.84 23.56 -10.63
CA LYS A 49 4.72 22.85 -9.99
C LYS A 49 5.21 21.71 -9.10
N ARG A 50 6.23 20.99 -9.53
CA ARG A 50 6.84 19.91 -8.75
C ARG A 50 7.49 20.45 -7.48
N LYS A 51 8.31 21.50 -7.56
CA LYS A 51 8.97 22.14 -6.41
C LYS A 51 7.96 22.66 -5.37
N ILE A 52 6.87 23.30 -5.84
CA ILE A 52 5.79 23.77 -4.95
C ILE A 52 5.11 22.58 -4.25
N ALA A 53 4.83 21.52 -4.98
CA ALA A 53 4.18 20.35 -4.41
C ALA A 53 5.11 19.60 -3.43
N ASP A 54 6.42 19.53 -3.69
CA ASP A 54 7.42 18.96 -2.79
C ASP A 54 7.52 19.75 -1.48
N ALA A 55 7.53 21.08 -1.57
CA ALA A 55 7.53 21.95 -0.41
C ALA A 55 6.26 21.77 0.45
N LYS A 56 5.09 21.73 -0.18
CA LYS A 56 3.81 21.48 0.51
C LYS A 56 3.79 20.11 1.19
N GLN A 57 4.29 19.09 0.53
CA GLN A 57 4.40 17.76 1.11
C GLN A 57 5.32 17.74 2.33
N LYS A 58 6.47 18.43 2.26
CA LYS A 58 7.41 18.54 3.39
C LYS A 58 6.74 19.15 4.63
N GLU A 59 5.96 20.22 4.44
CA GLU A 59 5.20 20.85 5.53
C GLU A 59 4.09 19.93 6.05
N ALA A 60 3.37 19.25 5.16
CA ALA A 60 2.35 18.28 5.55
C ALA A 60 2.93 17.13 6.41
N LEU A 61 4.08 16.60 6.03
CA LEU A 61 4.78 15.58 6.80
C LEU A 61 5.31 16.09 8.14
N ALA A 62 5.67 17.36 8.24
CA ALA A 62 6.03 17.97 9.53
C ALA A 62 4.83 18.05 10.48
N ILE A 63 3.63 18.35 9.95
CA ILE A 63 2.38 18.31 10.73
C ILE A 63 2.06 16.89 11.20
N VAL A 64 2.20 15.90 10.30
CA VAL A 64 1.97 14.49 10.69
C VAL A 64 2.93 14.07 11.80
N ARG A 65 4.22 14.42 11.70
CA ARG A 65 5.18 14.14 12.77
C ARG A 65 4.74 14.77 14.08
N TYR A 66 4.44 16.06 14.08
CA TYR A 66 3.97 16.78 15.26
C TYR A 66 2.70 16.14 15.85
N ALA A 67 1.73 15.78 15.04
CA ALA A 67 0.50 15.15 15.50
C ALA A 67 0.76 13.79 16.17
N VAL A 68 1.68 12.99 15.63
CA VAL A 68 2.02 11.67 16.18
C VAL A 68 2.83 11.81 17.48
N THR A 69 3.90 12.65 17.48
CA THR A 69 4.84 12.69 18.61
C THR A 69 4.39 13.61 19.74
N GLU A 70 3.76 14.75 19.44
CA GLU A 70 3.43 15.77 20.45
C GLU A 70 1.94 15.73 20.85
N LEU A 71 1.03 15.45 19.94
CA LEU A 71 -0.42 15.45 20.26
C LEU A 71 -0.92 14.09 20.72
N LEU A 72 -0.46 13.00 20.07
CA LEU A 72 -0.83 11.63 20.46
C LEU A 72 0.16 11.00 21.44
N GLU A 73 1.36 11.56 21.54
CA GLU A 73 2.47 10.99 22.32
C GLU A 73 2.78 9.53 21.93
N TRP A 74 2.61 9.22 20.63
CA TRP A 74 2.80 7.89 20.08
C TRP A 74 4.19 7.72 19.47
N THR A 75 4.68 6.49 19.53
CA THR A 75 5.79 6.09 18.65
C THR A 75 5.32 5.99 17.19
N PRO A 76 6.23 6.13 16.21
CA PRO A 76 5.88 5.91 14.81
C PRO A 76 5.25 4.53 14.54
N GLN A 77 5.64 3.49 15.27
CA GLN A 77 5.07 2.16 15.14
C GLN A 77 3.65 2.09 15.71
N ASP A 78 3.38 2.71 16.86
CA ASP A 78 2.03 2.81 17.42
C ASP A 78 1.08 3.52 16.44
N ALA A 79 1.59 4.56 15.74
CA ALA A 79 0.84 5.26 14.71
C ALA A 79 0.56 4.37 13.49
N MET A 80 1.51 3.53 13.06
CA MET A 80 1.29 2.54 11.99
C MET A 80 0.18 1.54 12.34
N ASP A 81 0.11 1.14 13.60
CA ASP A 81 -0.78 0.07 14.06
C ASP A 81 -2.18 0.59 14.45
N SER A 82 -2.27 1.85 14.91
CA SER A 82 -3.47 2.39 15.57
C SER A 82 -4.14 3.55 14.84
N MET A 83 -3.49 4.18 13.83
CA MET A 83 -4.08 5.28 13.09
C MET A 83 -5.34 4.83 12.35
N ASN A 84 -6.43 5.56 12.52
CA ASN A 84 -7.72 5.27 11.90
C ASN A 84 -8.43 6.56 11.48
N GLU A 85 -9.61 6.44 10.85
CA GLU A 85 -10.38 7.58 10.33
C GLU A 85 -10.79 8.56 11.43
N GLU A 86 -11.21 8.04 12.57
CA GLU A 86 -11.69 8.85 13.68
C GLU A 86 -10.58 9.76 14.23
N ILE A 87 -9.39 9.19 14.44
CA ILE A 87 -8.20 9.95 14.87
C ILE A 87 -7.79 10.95 13.80
N MET A 88 -7.84 10.57 12.52
CA MET A 88 -7.55 11.46 11.39
C MET A 88 -8.50 12.67 11.37
N GLU A 89 -9.79 12.45 11.61
CA GLU A 89 -10.81 13.50 11.68
C GLU A 89 -10.63 14.38 12.93
N GLN A 90 -10.41 13.79 14.10
CA GLN A 90 -10.17 14.52 15.35
C GLN A 90 -8.96 15.46 15.24
N LEU A 91 -7.89 14.99 14.63
CA LEU A 91 -6.69 15.77 14.37
C LEU A 91 -6.76 16.57 13.05
N ARG A 92 -7.90 16.56 12.34
CA ARG A 92 -8.08 17.21 11.04
C ARG A 92 -6.99 16.88 10.01
N LEU A 93 -6.35 15.73 10.17
CA LEU A 93 -5.33 15.23 9.24
C LEU A 93 -5.92 14.80 7.90
N ASP A 94 -7.22 14.59 7.81
CA ASP A 94 -7.98 14.36 6.57
C ASP A 94 -7.78 15.49 5.53
N LYS A 95 -7.51 16.72 5.98
CA LYS A 95 -7.15 17.86 5.13
C LYS A 95 -5.67 17.86 4.77
N ILE A 96 -4.82 17.46 5.70
CA ILE A 96 -3.37 17.45 5.53
C ILE A 96 -2.94 16.35 4.54
N ILE A 97 -3.59 15.17 4.60
CA ILE A 97 -3.30 14.04 3.70
C ILE A 97 -3.45 14.39 2.22
N THR A 98 -4.23 15.42 1.87
CA THR A 98 -4.40 15.88 0.49
C THR A 98 -3.13 16.46 -0.13
N TYR A 99 -2.17 16.89 0.68
CA TYR A 99 -0.87 17.41 0.24
C TYR A 99 0.20 16.32 0.12
N ILE A 100 -0.11 15.08 0.55
CA ILE A 100 0.81 13.95 0.49
C ILE A 100 0.62 13.21 -0.84
N ARG A 101 1.74 12.93 -1.51
CA ARG A 101 1.74 12.16 -2.75
C ARG A 101 1.76 10.67 -2.42
N TYR A 102 0.85 9.96 -3.04
CA TYR A 102 0.78 8.51 -2.97
C TYR A 102 1.30 7.91 -4.27
N PRO A 103 1.99 6.77 -4.22
CA PRO A 103 2.23 5.96 -5.41
C PRO A 103 0.91 5.70 -6.14
N LYS A 104 0.98 5.54 -7.48
CA LYS A 104 -0.23 5.36 -8.31
C LYS A 104 -1.03 4.12 -7.91
N ASP A 105 -0.34 3.13 -7.40
CA ASP A 105 -0.86 1.84 -6.95
C ASP A 105 -1.47 1.85 -5.55
N LEU A 106 -1.26 2.93 -4.78
CA LEU A 106 -1.94 3.13 -3.51
C LEU A 106 -3.23 3.92 -3.73
N SER A 107 -4.33 3.41 -3.22
CA SER A 107 -5.59 4.14 -3.21
C SER A 107 -5.39 5.48 -2.50
N LYS A 108 -5.68 6.59 -3.18
CA LYS A 108 -5.58 7.94 -2.61
C LYS A 108 -6.44 8.15 -1.36
N LYS A 109 -7.36 7.24 -1.12
CA LYS A 109 -8.24 7.29 0.04
C LYS A 109 -7.67 6.39 1.13
N LYS A 110 -6.84 6.98 2.02
CA LYS A 110 -6.64 6.48 3.38
C LYS A 110 -5.60 5.36 3.57
N ASP A 111 -4.50 5.39 2.85
CA ASP A 111 -3.34 4.63 3.31
C ASP A 111 -2.58 5.46 4.36
N PHE A 112 -3.06 5.36 5.61
CA PHE A 112 -2.47 6.06 6.74
C PHE A 112 -1.05 5.55 7.01
N ASN A 113 -0.81 4.28 6.77
CA ASN A 113 0.51 3.66 6.96
C ASN A 113 1.54 4.25 6.01
N TRP A 114 1.17 4.51 4.75
CA TRP A 114 2.04 5.21 3.81
C TRP A 114 2.36 6.63 4.29
N MET A 115 1.36 7.36 4.76
CA MET A 115 1.53 8.70 5.30
C MET A 115 2.50 8.71 6.51
N ILE A 116 2.31 7.78 7.45
CA ILE A 116 3.18 7.64 8.62
C ILE A 116 4.59 7.24 8.19
N HIS A 117 4.72 6.28 7.27
CA HIS A 117 6.04 5.88 6.77
C HIS A 117 6.79 7.05 6.10
N LEU A 118 6.11 7.86 5.30
CA LEU A 118 6.74 9.06 4.71
C LEU A 118 7.14 10.10 5.77
N ALA A 119 6.39 10.19 6.87
CA ALA A 119 6.74 11.06 7.98
C ALA A 119 7.94 10.54 8.79
N PHE A 120 8.08 9.22 8.92
CA PHE A 120 9.09 8.55 9.73
C PHE A 120 9.81 7.43 8.95
N PRO A 121 10.51 7.75 7.85
CA PRO A 121 11.04 6.73 6.94
C PRO A 121 12.14 5.87 7.53
N ASN A 122 12.84 6.34 8.57
CA ASN A 122 13.91 5.61 9.25
C ASN A 122 13.43 4.84 10.48
N GLU A 123 12.20 5.07 10.94
CA GLU A 123 11.64 4.54 12.18
C GLU A 123 10.49 3.57 11.92
N THR A 124 10.00 3.52 10.69
CA THR A 124 8.90 2.65 10.27
C THR A 124 9.30 1.82 9.06
N ARG A 125 8.72 0.64 8.95
CA ARG A 125 8.86 -0.21 7.77
C ARG A 125 7.52 -0.31 7.05
N TYR A 126 7.49 0.16 5.82
CA TYR A 126 6.34 -0.04 4.95
C TYR A 126 6.58 -1.27 4.08
N ASP A 127 5.94 -2.38 4.43
CA ASP A 127 6.02 -3.62 3.67
C ASP A 127 4.75 -3.78 2.81
N VAL A 128 4.92 -3.69 1.49
CA VAL A 128 3.82 -3.81 0.52
C VAL A 128 3.10 -5.16 0.66
N GLY A 129 3.85 -6.23 0.96
CA GLY A 129 3.28 -7.57 1.15
C GLY A 129 2.40 -7.63 2.39
N GLU A 130 2.84 -7.09 3.51
CA GLU A 130 2.06 -7.03 4.73
C GLU A 130 0.78 -6.21 4.54
N GLN A 131 0.87 -5.05 3.90
CA GLN A 131 -0.28 -4.19 3.66
C GLN A 131 -1.32 -4.86 2.76
N VAL A 132 -0.90 -5.51 1.68
CA VAL A 132 -1.83 -6.21 0.78
C VAL A 132 -2.45 -7.43 1.45
N LEU A 133 -1.72 -8.13 2.33
CA LEU A 133 -2.26 -9.24 3.11
C LEU A 133 -3.28 -8.77 4.16
N LYS A 134 -3.04 -7.67 4.87
CA LYS A 134 -4.04 -7.04 5.76
C LYS A 134 -5.32 -6.69 5.00
N LEU A 135 -5.19 -6.07 3.82
CA LEU A 135 -6.32 -5.75 2.96
C LEU A 135 -7.07 -7.01 2.51
N TYR A 136 -6.35 -8.08 2.16
CA TYR A 136 -6.93 -9.36 1.77
C TYR A 136 -7.75 -9.98 2.91
N GLN A 137 -7.26 -9.93 4.14
CA GLN A 137 -8.02 -10.44 5.29
C GLN A 137 -9.35 -9.69 5.46
N ARG A 138 -9.37 -8.37 5.24
CA ARG A 138 -10.60 -7.56 5.29
C ARG A 138 -11.60 -7.94 4.19
N VAL A 139 -11.11 -8.31 3.00
CA VAL A 139 -11.97 -8.84 1.91
C VAL A 139 -12.47 -10.24 2.25
N LYS A 140 -11.62 -11.11 2.80
CA LYS A 140 -12.01 -12.47 3.21
C LYS A 140 -13.02 -12.49 4.36
N SER A 141 -12.88 -11.60 5.33
CA SER A 141 -13.81 -11.46 6.47
C SER A 141 -15.15 -10.85 6.08
N GLY A 142 -15.26 -10.26 4.89
CA GLY A 142 -16.47 -9.56 4.43
C GLY A 142 -16.58 -8.12 4.93
N GLU A 143 -15.59 -7.60 5.66
CA GLU A 143 -15.49 -6.18 6.03
C GLU A 143 -15.45 -5.28 4.78
N LEU A 144 -14.71 -5.74 3.77
CA LEU A 144 -14.73 -5.16 2.43
C LEU A 144 -15.39 -6.13 1.45
N LYS A 145 -16.36 -5.62 0.66
CA LYS A 145 -17.01 -6.42 -0.38
C LYS A 145 -16.06 -6.84 -1.51
N ARG A 146 -15.05 -6.02 -1.77
CA ARG A 146 -14.00 -6.23 -2.81
C ARG A 146 -12.79 -5.37 -2.49
N PHE A 147 -11.69 -5.64 -3.18
CA PHE A 147 -10.53 -4.75 -3.14
C PHE A 147 -10.90 -3.34 -3.62
N PRO A 148 -10.32 -2.30 -3.02
CA PRO A 148 -10.46 -0.94 -3.52
C PRO A 148 -9.93 -0.83 -4.95
N LYS A 149 -10.55 0.05 -5.76
CA LYS A 149 -10.08 0.30 -7.13
C LYS A 149 -8.62 0.74 -7.13
N ARG A 150 -7.87 0.29 -8.13
CA ARG A 150 -6.47 0.67 -8.38
C ARG A 150 -5.44 0.10 -7.41
N VAL A 151 -5.81 -0.83 -6.53
CA VAL A 151 -4.85 -1.48 -5.63
C VAL A 151 -3.77 -2.24 -6.41
N PHE A 152 -4.15 -2.80 -7.55
CA PHE A 152 -3.27 -3.59 -8.41
C PHE A 152 -2.77 -2.84 -9.64
N GLU A 153 -3.06 -1.53 -9.77
CA GLU A 153 -2.47 -0.68 -10.81
C GLU A 153 -1.02 -0.30 -10.46
N GLY A 154 -0.18 -0.13 -11.49
CA GLY A 154 1.20 0.34 -11.36
C GLY A 154 2.23 -0.77 -11.15
N ASP A 155 3.46 -0.37 -10.89
CA ASP A 155 4.65 -1.27 -10.95
C ASP A 155 4.61 -2.42 -9.94
N ASN A 156 3.90 -2.27 -8.84
CA ASN A 156 3.79 -3.28 -7.78
C ASN A 156 2.52 -4.14 -7.86
N GLY A 157 1.67 -3.94 -8.87
CA GLY A 157 0.38 -4.64 -8.98
C GLY A 157 0.54 -6.16 -9.10
N ALA A 158 1.40 -6.59 -10.03
CA ALA A 158 1.73 -8.01 -10.23
C ALA A 158 2.36 -8.64 -8.97
N GLN A 159 3.26 -7.91 -8.29
CA GLN A 159 3.87 -8.38 -7.04
C GLN A 159 2.83 -8.57 -5.93
N LYS A 160 1.89 -7.65 -5.77
CA LYS A 160 0.80 -7.77 -4.79
C LYS A 160 -0.08 -8.99 -5.08
N LEU A 161 -0.48 -9.18 -6.34
CA LEU A 161 -1.26 -10.34 -6.73
C LEU A 161 -0.49 -11.64 -6.50
N ALA A 162 0.81 -11.69 -6.81
CA ALA A 162 1.65 -12.85 -6.54
C ALA A 162 1.70 -13.20 -5.04
N ILE A 163 1.81 -12.21 -4.16
CA ILE A 163 1.79 -12.39 -2.71
C ILE A 163 0.44 -13.01 -2.28
N LEU A 164 -0.68 -12.49 -2.79
CA LEU A 164 -2.02 -12.99 -2.45
C LEU A 164 -2.23 -14.42 -2.92
N LEU A 165 -1.83 -14.75 -4.14
CA LEU A 165 -1.95 -16.11 -4.65
C LEU A 165 -1.11 -17.09 -3.85
N LYS A 166 0.14 -16.74 -3.54
CA LYS A 166 1.04 -17.57 -2.72
C LYS A 166 0.46 -17.80 -1.32
N ASP A 167 -0.07 -16.76 -0.68
CA ASP A 167 -0.73 -16.87 0.64
C ASP A 167 -1.96 -17.80 0.57
N PHE A 168 -2.78 -17.66 -0.47
CA PHE A 168 -3.96 -18.49 -0.67
C PHE A 168 -3.59 -19.96 -0.89
N ILE A 169 -2.70 -20.26 -1.82
CA ILE A 169 -2.26 -21.62 -2.13
C ILE A 169 -1.67 -22.28 -0.88
N SER A 170 -0.83 -21.55 -0.11
CA SER A 170 -0.18 -22.09 1.09
C SER A 170 -1.16 -22.47 2.19
N LYS A 171 -2.12 -21.60 2.43
CA LYS A 171 -3.04 -21.77 3.55
C LYS A 171 -4.12 -22.81 3.29
N ASN A 172 -4.44 -23.05 2.02
CA ASN A 172 -5.55 -23.93 1.65
C ASN A 172 -5.13 -25.26 1.03
N LEU A 173 -3.81 -25.50 0.87
CA LEU A 173 -3.29 -26.75 0.27
C LEU A 173 -3.97 -27.08 -1.07
N VAL A 174 -4.04 -26.08 -1.96
CA VAL A 174 -4.83 -26.13 -3.20
C VAL A 174 -4.45 -27.32 -4.11
N ALA A 175 -3.18 -27.72 -4.09
CA ALA A 175 -2.69 -28.87 -4.86
C ALA A 175 -1.59 -29.63 -4.11
N LYS A 176 -1.51 -30.94 -4.35
CA LYS A 176 -0.48 -31.82 -3.76
C LYS A 176 0.75 -31.96 -4.65
N SER A 177 0.64 -31.53 -5.90
CA SER A 177 1.73 -31.58 -6.88
C SER A 177 1.66 -30.43 -7.85
N VAL A 178 2.76 -30.17 -8.56
CA VAL A 178 2.82 -29.20 -9.65
C VAL A 178 1.85 -29.55 -10.77
N ALA A 179 1.75 -30.84 -11.12
CA ALA A 179 0.85 -31.31 -12.18
C ALA A 179 -0.60 -31.01 -11.82
N GLU A 180 -1.02 -31.29 -10.59
CA GLU A 180 -2.39 -31.00 -10.10
C GLU A 180 -2.67 -29.50 -10.11
N LEU A 181 -1.68 -28.66 -9.75
CA LEU A 181 -1.83 -27.21 -9.80
C LEU A 181 -2.05 -26.73 -11.24
N TYR A 182 -1.29 -27.26 -12.20
CA TYR A 182 -1.49 -26.96 -13.62
C TYR A 182 -2.83 -27.47 -14.15
N GLU A 183 -3.33 -28.60 -13.71
CA GLU A 183 -4.66 -29.11 -14.08
C GLU A 183 -5.76 -28.18 -13.58
N ILE A 184 -5.65 -27.68 -12.33
CA ILE A 184 -6.65 -26.77 -11.76
C ILE A 184 -6.63 -25.42 -12.46
N PHE A 185 -5.48 -24.81 -12.62
CA PHE A 185 -5.35 -23.46 -13.20
C PHE A 185 -5.42 -23.47 -14.72
N GLY A 186 -5.06 -24.58 -15.37
CA GLY A 186 -5.17 -24.79 -16.83
C GLY A 186 -6.60 -25.01 -17.30
N ASP A 187 -7.47 -25.54 -16.42
CA ASP A 187 -8.91 -25.56 -16.65
C ASP A 187 -9.54 -24.23 -16.20
N SER A 188 -9.84 -23.37 -17.15
CA SER A 188 -10.36 -22.04 -16.85
C SER A 188 -11.62 -22.06 -15.99
N ALA A 189 -12.49 -23.08 -16.10
CA ALA A 189 -13.68 -23.19 -15.27
C ALA A 189 -13.33 -23.51 -13.82
N LYS A 190 -12.47 -24.50 -13.59
CA LYS A 190 -11.99 -24.86 -12.24
C LYS A 190 -11.18 -23.72 -11.61
N GLY A 191 -10.25 -23.14 -12.38
CA GLY A 191 -9.44 -22.02 -11.91
C GLY A 191 -10.26 -20.81 -11.51
N ASN A 192 -11.29 -20.47 -12.30
CA ASN A 192 -12.19 -19.35 -11.98
C ASN A 192 -13.04 -19.63 -10.72
N ILE A 193 -13.56 -20.85 -10.55
CA ILE A 193 -14.28 -21.22 -9.33
C ILE A 193 -13.34 -21.05 -8.12
N LEU A 194 -12.12 -21.56 -8.22
CA LEU A 194 -11.13 -21.45 -7.15
C LEU A 194 -10.81 -19.96 -6.82
N MET A 195 -10.67 -19.12 -7.84
CA MET A 195 -10.41 -17.69 -7.64
C MET A 195 -11.61 -16.96 -7.04
N HIS A 196 -12.84 -17.36 -7.34
CA HIS A 196 -14.04 -16.85 -6.66
C HIS A 196 -14.06 -17.24 -5.18
N ASP A 197 -13.76 -18.50 -4.85
CA ASP A 197 -13.68 -18.97 -3.46
C ASP A 197 -12.56 -18.24 -2.69
N ALA A 198 -11.43 -17.99 -3.35
CA ALA A 198 -10.33 -17.21 -2.83
C ALA A 198 -10.63 -15.72 -2.68
N LYS A 199 -11.74 -15.20 -3.21
CA LYS A 199 -12.04 -13.76 -3.34
C LYS A 199 -11.03 -12.97 -4.19
N LEU A 200 -10.32 -13.66 -5.08
CA LEU A 200 -9.29 -13.08 -5.95
C LEU A 200 -9.75 -12.92 -7.40
N PHE A 201 -10.94 -13.42 -7.76
CA PHE A 201 -11.43 -13.43 -9.14
C PHE A 201 -11.37 -12.04 -9.80
N TYR A 202 -11.98 -11.03 -9.18
CA TYR A 202 -11.98 -9.67 -9.74
C TYR A 202 -10.61 -8.99 -9.66
N ALA A 203 -9.78 -9.40 -8.72
CA ALA A 203 -8.45 -8.83 -8.52
C ALA A 203 -7.48 -9.27 -9.63
N TYR A 204 -7.44 -10.57 -9.94
CA TYR A 204 -6.53 -11.04 -10.97
C TYR A 204 -6.92 -10.58 -12.38
N HIS A 205 -8.22 -10.43 -12.65
CA HIS A 205 -8.71 -9.91 -13.93
C HIS A 205 -8.38 -8.43 -14.19
N GLU A 206 -7.83 -7.71 -13.21
CA GLU A 206 -7.28 -6.38 -13.46
C GLU A 206 -5.97 -6.42 -14.28
N LEU A 207 -5.24 -7.56 -14.26
CA LEU A 207 -3.93 -7.70 -14.91
C LEU A 207 -3.80 -8.92 -15.83
N TYR A 208 -4.61 -9.97 -15.65
CA TYR A 208 -4.44 -11.26 -16.33
C TYR A 208 -5.77 -11.73 -16.92
N ASP A 209 -5.70 -12.36 -18.09
CA ASP A 209 -6.89 -12.87 -18.78
C ASP A 209 -7.32 -14.24 -18.26
N THR A 210 -6.38 -15.06 -17.82
CA THR A 210 -6.65 -16.43 -17.38
C THR A 210 -6.06 -16.75 -16.01
N PRO A 211 -6.66 -17.71 -15.26
CA PRO A 211 -6.07 -18.18 -14.00
C PRO A 211 -4.67 -18.76 -14.19
N LEU A 212 -4.41 -19.42 -15.32
CA LEU A 212 -3.10 -20.01 -15.62
C LEU A 212 -2.02 -18.94 -15.81
N GLU A 213 -2.35 -17.86 -16.53
CA GLU A 213 -1.45 -16.71 -16.68
C GLU A 213 -1.14 -16.07 -15.33
N TYR A 214 -2.16 -15.85 -14.51
CA TYR A 214 -1.98 -15.35 -13.14
C TYR A 214 -1.06 -16.24 -12.30
N LEU A 215 -1.22 -17.56 -12.39
CA LEU A 215 -0.34 -18.51 -11.72
C LEU A 215 1.11 -18.41 -12.23
N HIS A 216 1.27 -18.37 -13.54
CA HIS A 216 2.58 -18.27 -14.21
C HIS A 216 3.36 -17.04 -13.76
N GLU A 217 2.74 -15.88 -13.89
CA GLU A 217 3.36 -14.60 -13.53
C GLU A 217 3.61 -14.48 -12.01
N SER A 218 2.72 -15.07 -11.20
CA SER A 218 2.88 -15.04 -9.74
C SER A 218 4.02 -15.90 -9.23
N LEU A 219 4.40 -16.95 -9.94
CA LEU A 219 5.40 -17.93 -9.49
C LEU A 219 6.74 -17.80 -10.22
N GLY A 220 6.81 -17.01 -11.27
CA GLY A 220 8.02 -16.70 -12.03
C GLY A 220 7.79 -16.71 -13.54
N SER A 221 8.57 -15.93 -14.26
CA SER A 221 8.41 -15.66 -15.69
C SER A 221 8.88 -16.80 -16.62
N SER A 222 9.59 -17.81 -16.08
CA SER A 222 9.99 -18.99 -16.82
C SER A 222 9.46 -20.27 -16.19
N ARG A 223 9.27 -21.30 -17.03
CA ARG A 223 8.81 -22.61 -16.54
C ARG A 223 9.73 -23.16 -15.45
N ASP A 224 11.03 -22.95 -15.57
CA ASP A 224 12.02 -23.48 -14.63
C ASP A 224 12.04 -22.66 -13.33
N GLU A 225 11.91 -21.34 -13.38
CA GLU A 225 11.73 -20.48 -12.20
C GLU A 225 10.42 -20.79 -11.48
N PHE A 226 9.35 -21.02 -12.23
CA PHE A 226 8.07 -21.46 -11.69
C PHE A 226 8.21 -22.77 -10.92
N LEU A 227 8.79 -23.80 -11.55
CA LEU A 227 9.01 -25.10 -10.93
C LEU A 227 9.90 -24.99 -9.69
N TYR A 228 10.98 -24.24 -9.77
CA TYR A 228 11.90 -24.02 -8.66
C TYR A 228 11.19 -23.30 -7.48
N SER A 229 10.49 -22.21 -7.74
CA SER A 229 9.75 -21.46 -6.72
C SER A 229 8.66 -22.30 -6.08
N TYR A 230 7.97 -23.12 -6.89
CA TYR A 230 6.94 -24.02 -6.41
C TYR A 230 7.50 -25.14 -5.52
N TYR A 231 8.60 -25.75 -5.90
CA TYR A 231 9.27 -26.78 -5.08
C TYR A 231 9.78 -26.23 -3.76
N GLN A 232 10.39 -25.08 -3.77
CA GLN A 232 10.82 -24.36 -2.56
C GLN A 232 9.64 -24.17 -1.61
N TYR A 233 8.55 -23.74 -2.17
CA TYR A 233 7.34 -23.44 -1.44
C TYR A 233 6.66 -24.71 -0.86
N MET A 234 6.53 -25.76 -1.65
CA MET A 234 5.98 -27.05 -1.19
C MET A 234 6.86 -27.71 -0.12
N SER A 235 8.18 -27.55 -0.23
CA SER A 235 9.11 -28.04 0.80
C SER A 235 8.89 -27.30 2.13
N ALA A 236 8.75 -25.98 2.11
CA ALA A 236 8.47 -25.20 3.30
C ALA A 236 7.13 -25.56 3.97
N LEU A 237 6.08 -25.83 3.18
CA LEU A 237 4.79 -26.29 3.70
C LEU A 237 4.89 -27.67 4.37
N THR A 238 5.62 -28.59 3.76
CA THR A 238 5.83 -29.95 4.31
C THR A 238 6.58 -29.90 5.64
N GLU A 239 7.52 -28.98 5.80
CA GLU A 239 8.21 -28.74 7.07
C GLU A 239 7.29 -28.19 8.15
N ILE A 240 6.45 -27.19 7.81
CA ILE A 240 5.45 -26.62 8.73
C ILE A 240 4.43 -27.68 9.21
N GLU A 241 3.98 -28.56 8.31
CA GLU A 241 3.08 -29.66 8.68
C GLU A 241 3.76 -30.68 9.59
N LYS A 242 5.01 -31.02 9.33
CA LYS A 242 5.80 -31.91 10.20
C LYS A 242 5.96 -31.31 11.60
N GLU A 243 6.23 -30.02 11.70
CA GLU A 243 6.32 -29.32 13.00
C GLU A 243 4.98 -29.28 13.74
N LYS A 244 3.87 -29.00 13.05
CA LYS A 244 2.53 -29.04 13.65
C LYS A 244 2.18 -30.42 14.17
N THR A 245 2.56 -31.47 13.43
CA THR A 245 2.32 -32.86 13.81
C THR A 245 3.19 -33.28 15.00
N ARG A 246 4.45 -32.83 15.07
CA ARG A 246 5.32 -33.03 16.24
C ARG A 246 4.77 -32.37 17.49
N LYS A 247 4.32 -31.12 17.40
CA LYS A 247 3.73 -30.37 18.54
C LYS A 247 2.41 -31.00 19.04
N LYS A 248 1.66 -31.72 18.20
CA LYS A 248 0.44 -32.45 18.59
C LYS A 248 0.75 -33.76 19.28
N ARG A 249 1.92 -34.38 19.06
CA ARG A 249 2.33 -35.67 19.69
C ARG A 249 3.03 -35.46 21.02
N THR A 250 3.43 -34.26 21.35
CA THR A 250 4.10 -33.88 22.62
C THR A 250 3.16 -33.22 23.64
N LYS A 251 1.89 -33.13 23.35
CA LYS A 251 0.80 -32.82 24.28
C LYS A 251 -0.04 -34.07 24.52
#